data_c11e500598d3a78d6292a6375e86ee1d
#
_entry.id   c11e500598d3a78d6292a6375e86ee1d
#
_cell.length_a   1.000
_cell.length_b   1.000
_cell.length_c   1.000
_cell.angle_alpha   90.00
_cell.angle_beta   90.00
_cell.angle_gamma   90.00
#
_symmetry.space_group_name_H-M   'P 1'
#
loop_
_entity.id
_entity.type
_entity.pdbx_description
1 polymer ?
#
loop_
_entity_poly.entity_id
_entity_poly.type
_entity_poly.pdbx_seq_one_letter_code
_entity_poly.pdbx_strand_id
1 'polypeptide(L)'
;VALETAQEKFVKFDDKVKAMEIGLRVGMAYITNGVVSSPLEGFTKLEVKKRRDGKEYLALFYSGPIRSAGGTASSVSLIIGDYIRKNMGYEPYDPDETEVRRMCTELTDYHERITNLQYFPSDEEITFLINNIPIQIDGDPSEKIEVSNYKRLDRIETDRIRNGVCLVTGEGIAQKAPKLWKQLSVWGKDFGLENWNFLKDFVDLQKNVKAKKEVKPEGEKDEKVKPDYTFIKDIVAGRPVFT
;
A
#
# COMPACT_ATOMS: atom_id res chain seq x y z
N VAL A 1 20.89 -11.43 3.59
CA VAL A 1 20.36 -11.86 4.91
C VAL A 1 18.91 -12.31 4.79
N ALA A 2 17.95 -11.49 4.28
CA ALA A 2 16.53 -11.86 4.21
C ALA A 2 16.28 -13.19 3.48
N LEU A 3 16.78 -13.32 2.25
CA LEU A 3 16.68 -14.57 1.48
C LEU A 3 17.39 -15.75 2.15
N GLU A 4 18.55 -15.54 2.73
CA GLU A 4 19.31 -16.59 3.41
C GLU A 4 18.58 -17.10 4.66
N THR A 5 17.85 -16.22 5.35
CA THR A 5 16.96 -16.61 6.45
C THR A 5 15.78 -17.40 5.92
N ALA A 6 15.12 -16.94 4.85
CA ALA A 6 14.01 -17.64 4.20
C ALA A 6 14.44 -19.02 3.65
N GLN A 7 15.71 -19.18 3.23
CA GLN A 7 16.32 -20.44 2.81
C GLN A 7 16.85 -21.29 3.97
N GLU A 8 16.59 -20.88 5.21
CA GLU A 8 16.99 -21.61 6.43
C GLU A 8 18.52 -21.84 6.57
N LYS A 9 19.35 -20.91 6.03
CA LYS A 9 20.82 -21.04 6.13
C LYS A 9 21.36 -20.83 7.54
N PHE A 10 20.63 -20.07 8.37
CA PHE A 10 21.08 -19.74 9.73
C PHE A 10 20.34 -20.52 10.81
N VAL A 11 19.05 -20.80 10.60
CA VAL A 11 18.17 -21.44 11.57
C VAL A 11 17.11 -22.24 10.81
N LYS A 12 16.64 -23.36 11.36
CA LYS A 12 15.54 -24.15 10.83
C LYS A 12 14.22 -23.67 11.39
N PHE A 13 13.17 -23.74 10.58
CA PHE A 13 11.82 -23.40 10.95
C PHE A 13 10.89 -24.61 10.75
N ASP A 14 9.73 -24.59 11.41
CA ASP A 14 8.76 -25.67 11.33
C ASP A 14 8.11 -25.76 9.94
N ASP A 15 8.00 -24.63 9.25
CA ASP A 15 7.47 -24.58 7.89
C ASP A 15 8.14 -23.47 7.04
N LYS A 16 8.06 -23.61 5.70
CA LYS A 16 8.66 -22.68 4.74
C LYS A 16 8.00 -21.29 4.76
N VAL A 17 6.71 -21.20 5.05
CA VAL A 17 5.99 -19.92 5.10
C VAL A 17 6.54 -19.11 6.24
N LYS A 18 6.75 -19.75 7.41
CA LYS A 18 7.36 -19.12 8.58
C LYS A 18 8.80 -18.67 8.31
N ALA A 19 9.58 -19.49 7.60
CA ALA A 19 10.93 -19.13 7.20
C ALA A 19 10.95 -17.86 6.32
N MET A 20 10.06 -17.76 5.33
CA MET A 20 9.93 -16.56 4.47
C MET A 20 9.43 -15.34 5.25
N GLU A 21 8.44 -15.52 6.13
CA GLU A 21 7.94 -14.44 6.99
C GLU A 21 9.05 -13.84 7.86
N ILE A 22 9.81 -14.69 8.54
CA ILE A 22 10.93 -14.26 9.37
C ILE A 22 12.05 -13.65 8.50
N GLY A 23 12.33 -14.22 7.33
CA GLY A 23 13.27 -13.65 6.36
C GLY A 23 12.89 -12.22 5.97
N LEU A 24 11.62 -11.96 5.69
CA LEU A 24 11.13 -10.60 5.40
C LEU A 24 11.28 -9.67 6.60
N ARG A 25 10.91 -10.12 7.83
CA ARG A 25 11.07 -9.33 9.06
C ARG A 25 12.52 -8.97 9.32
N VAL A 26 13.45 -9.92 9.14
CA VAL A 26 14.90 -9.68 9.26
C VAL A 26 15.37 -8.64 8.24
N GLY A 27 14.91 -8.74 7.00
CA GLY A 27 15.20 -7.73 5.97
C GLY A 27 14.69 -6.34 6.36
N MET A 28 13.46 -6.23 6.85
CA MET A 28 12.88 -4.97 7.33
C MET A 28 13.64 -4.40 8.53
N ALA A 29 14.02 -5.25 9.49
CA ALA A 29 14.81 -4.83 10.64
C ALA A 29 16.19 -4.30 10.20
N TYR A 30 16.82 -4.95 9.21
CA TYR A 30 18.11 -4.53 8.68
C TYR A 30 18.06 -3.15 8.03
N ILE A 31 17.06 -2.87 7.18
CA ILE A 31 16.92 -1.57 6.50
C ILE A 31 16.54 -0.43 7.45
N THR A 32 15.96 -0.74 8.60
CA THR A 32 15.61 0.24 9.64
C THR A 32 16.65 0.31 10.75
N ASN A 33 17.78 -0.40 10.63
CA ASN A 33 18.81 -0.54 11.65
C ASN A 33 18.28 -1.02 13.03
N GLY A 34 17.16 -1.72 13.04
CA GLY A 34 16.49 -2.18 14.27
C GLY A 34 15.96 -1.07 15.18
N VAL A 35 16.01 0.19 14.72
CA VAL A 35 15.62 1.35 15.55
C VAL A 35 14.12 1.50 15.72
N VAL A 36 13.33 0.95 14.79
CA VAL A 36 11.87 1.12 14.76
C VAL A 36 11.19 -0.25 14.79
N SER A 37 10.35 -0.49 15.80
CA SER A 37 9.52 -1.71 15.89
C SER A 37 8.34 -1.69 14.91
N SER A 38 7.85 -0.51 14.56
CA SER A 38 6.65 -0.32 13.73
C SER A 38 6.65 -1.07 12.38
N PRO A 39 7.78 -1.21 11.64
CA PRO A 39 7.80 -2.06 10.45
C PRO A 39 7.46 -3.52 10.75
N LEU A 40 7.96 -4.03 11.87
CA LEU A 40 7.76 -5.42 12.28
C LEU A 40 6.35 -5.66 12.82
N GLU A 41 5.75 -4.68 13.47
CA GLU A 41 4.37 -4.71 13.94
C GLU A 41 3.39 -4.44 12.81
N GLY A 42 3.77 -3.58 11.86
CA GLY A 42 2.96 -3.21 10.70
C GLY A 42 2.88 -4.29 9.62
N PHE A 43 3.90 -5.13 9.46
CA PHE A 43 3.84 -6.35 8.68
C PHE A 43 3.39 -7.49 9.59
N THR A 44 2.18 -8.03 9.39
CA THR A 44 1.56 -8.98 10.32
C THR A 44 1.89 -10.43 10.00
N LYS A 45 1.76 -10.84 8.74
CA LYS A 45 2.01 -12.22 8.29
C LYS A 45 2.32 -12.29 6.80
N LEU A 46 2.83 -13.43 6.36
CA LEU A 46 2.97 -13.83 4.97
C LEU A 46 2.10 -15.07 4.73
N GLU A 47 1.36 -15.07 3.64
CA GLU A 47 0.57 -16.23 3.21
C GLU A 47 0.93 -16.65 1.79
N VAL A 48 0.83 -17.96 1.55
CA VAL A 48 0.91 -18.55 0.22
C VAL A 48 -0.53 -18.80 -0.25
N LYS A 49 -0.91 -18.14 -1.33
CA LYS A 49 -2.24 -18.25 -1.95
C LYS A 49 -2.14 -18.87 -3.34
N LYS A 50 -3.27 -19.32 -3.87
CA LYS A 50 -3.34 -19.93 -5.19
C LYS A 50 -3.81 -18.95 -6.25
N ARG A 51 -3.11 -18.94 -7.36
CA ARG A 51 -3.51 -18.30 -8.61
C ARG A 51 -4.64 -19.08 -9.28
N ARG A 52 -5.25 -18.48 -10.30
CA ARG A 52 -6.29 -19.15 -11.11
C ARG A 52 -5.76 -20.34 -11.90
N ASP A 53 -4.48 -20.32 -12.27
CA ASP A 53 -3.80 -21.45 -12.94
C ASP A 53 -3.37 -22.55 -11.97
N GLY A 54 -3.71 -22.44 -10.68
CA GLY A 54 -3.38 -23.39 -9.62
C GLY A 54 -1.99 -23.27 -9.03
N LYS A 55 -1.13 -22.42 -9.61
CA LYS A 55 0.19 -22.12 -9.05
C LYS A 55 0.09 -21.24 -7.81
N GLU A 56 1.18 -21.13 -7.06
CA GLU A 56 1.22 -20.42 -5.81
C GLU A 56 1.90 -19.07 -5.93
N TYR A 57 1.41 -18.08 -5.19
CA TYR A 57 1.97 -16.74 -5.07
C TYR A 57 1.98 -16.26 -3.62
N LEU A 58 2.67 -15.16 -3.33
CA LEU A 58 2.77 -14.62 -1.99
C LEU A 58 1.85 -13.42 -1.78
N ALA A 59 1.15 -13.42 -0.64
CA ALA A 59 0.39 -12.30 -0.10
C ALA A 59 1.08 -11.79 1.18
N LEU A 60 1.34 -10.49 1.25
CA LEU A 60 1.92 -9.82 2.41
C LEU A 60 0.84 -9.04 3.14
N PHE A 61 0.64 -9.36 4.41
CA PHE A 61 -0.39 -8.76 5.25
C PHE A 61 0.17 -7.60 6.07
N TYR A 62 -0.55 -6.49 6.02
CA TYR A 62 -0.18 -5.25 6.70
C TYR A 62 -1.30 -4.74 7.60
N SER A 63 -0.92 -4.04 8.65
CA SER A 63 -1.81 -3.39 9.61
C SER A 63 -1.48 -1.90 9.77
N GLY A 64 -2.34 -1.15 10.47
CA GLY A 64 -2.21 0.29 10.67
C GLY A 64 -0.83 0.79 11.16
N PRO A 65 -0.14 0.10 12.10
CA PRO A 65 1.20 0.47 12.55
C PRO A 65 2.26 0.64 11.46
N ILE A 66 2.06 0.08 10.26
CA ILE A 66 2.95 0.27 9.10
C ILE A 66 3.14 1.75 8.73
N ARG A 67 2.17 2.61 9.07
CA ARG A 67 2.26 4.06 8.85
C ARG A 67 3.45 4.68 9.59
N SER A 68 3.69 4.25 10.82
CA SER A 68 4.80 4.74 11.64
C SER A 68 6.17 4.29 11.14
N ALA A 69 6.22 3.20 10.36
CA ALA A 69 7.44 2.75 9.69
C ALA A 69 7.90 3.69 8.56
N GLY A 70 6.96 4.49 8.04
CA GLY A 70 7.17 5.36 6.90
C GLY A 70 7.08 4.64 5.55
N GLY A 71 6.64 5.38 4.53
CA GLY A 71 6.36 4.83 3.20
C GLY A 71 7.56 4.18 2.52
N THR A 72 8.79 4.58 2.83
CA THR A 72 9.98 3.92 2.25
C THR A 72 10.15 2.48 2.77
N ALA A 73 10.00 2.27 4.08
CA ALA A 73 10.15 0.93 4.67
C ALA A 73 9.03 -0.01 4.18
N SER A 74 7.78 0.47 4.13
CA SER A 74 6.65 -0.31 3.62
C SER A 74 6.82 -0.67 2.13
N SER A 75 7.32 0.24 1.31
CA SER A 75 7.57 -0.05 -0.11
C SER A 75 8.72 -1.03 -0.32
N VAL A 76 9.82 -0.88 0.43
CA VAL A 76 10.97 -1.79 0.33
C VAL A 76 10.60 -3.18 0.82
N SER A 77 9.64 -3.33 1.76
CA SER A 77 9.18 -4.65 2.17
C SER A 77 8.55 -5.44 1.02
N LEU A 78 7.84 -4.78 0.09
CA LEU A 78 7.31 -5.41 -1.13
C LEU A 78 8.44 -5.92 -2.03
N ILE A 79 9.51 -5.13 -2.18
CA ILE A 79 10.67 -5.50 -3.00
C ILE A 79 11.41 -6.70 -2.38
N ILE A 80 11.62 -6.70 -1.05
CA ILE A 80 12.21 -7.82 -0.34
C ILE A 80 11.32 -9.06 -0.46
N GLY A 81 10.01 -8.91 -0.31
CA GLY A 81 9.04 -9.98 -0.48
C GLY A 81 9.10 -10.59 -1.88
N ASP A 82 9.17 -9.76 -2.92
CA ASP A 82 9.32 -10.23 -4.31
C ASP A 82 10.66 -10.93 -4.55
N TYR A 83 11.73 -10.41 -3.98
CA TYR A 83 13.04 -11.07 -4.05
C TYR A 83 13.01 -12.46 -3.40
N ILE A 84 12.36 -12.59 -2.23
CA ILE A 84 12.15 -13.90 -1.59
C ILE A 84 11.26 -14.78 -2.47
N ARG A 85 10.09 -14.27 -2.93
CA ARG A 85 9.14 -14.97 -3.80
C ARG A 85 9.86 -15.61 -4.99
N LYS A 86 10.60 -14.82 -5.74
CA LYS A 86 11.29 -15.23 -6.96
C LYS A 86 12.33 -16.33 -6.68
N ASN A 87 13.14 -16.15 -5.64
CA ASN A 87 14.18 -17.12 -5.29
C ASN A 87 13.67 -18.40 -4.60
N MET A 88 12.45 -18.35 -4.06
CA MET A 88 11.77 -19.52 -3.48
C MET A 88 10.85 -20.23 -4.47
N GLY A 89 10.75 -19.74 -5.72
CA GLY A 89 10.06 -20.41 -6.82
C GLY A 89 8.54 -20.19 -6.85
N TYR A 90 8.03 -19.11 -6.25
CA TYR A 90 6.62 -18.73 -6.33
C TYR A 90 6.36 -17.82 -7.52
N GLU A 91 5.16 -17.93 -8.11
CA GLU A 91 4.73 -17.10 -9.23
C GLU A 91 4.33 -15.69 -8.80
N PRO A 92 4.34 -14.70 -9.72
CA PRO A 92 3.82 -13.39 -9.42
C PRO A 92 2.31 -13.42 -9.21
N TYR A 93 1.79 -12.51 -8.38
CA TYR A 93 0.36 -12.27 -8.22
C TYR A 93 -0.30 -11.92 -9.54
N ASP A 94 -1.50 -12.45 -9.81
CA ASP A 94 -2.28 -12.26 -11.02
C ASP A 94 -3.67 -11.66 -10.69
N PRO A 95 -3.74 -10.36 -10.36
CA PRO A 95 -5.01 -9.73 -10.00
C PRO A 95 -6.02 -9.82 -11.13
N ASP A 96 -7.30 -9.95 -10.78
CA ASP A 96 -8.37 -9.74 -11.75
C ASP A 96 -8.91 -8.30 -11.71
N GLU A 97 -9.76 -7.99 -12.68
CA GLU A 97 -10.37 -6.66 -12.77
C GLU A 97 -11.20 -6.31 -11.51
N THR A 98 -11.86 -7.29 -10.90
CA THR A 98 -12.65 -7.07 -9.68
C THR A 98 -11.79 -6.78 -8.47
N GLU A 99 -10.66 -7.47 -8.35
CA GLU A 99 -9.68 -7.22 -7.29
C GLU A 99 -9.02 -5.84 -7.44
N VAL A 100 -8.69 -5.45 -8.68
CA VAL A 100 -8.15 -4.11 -8.97
C VAL A 100 -9.18 -3.03 -8.63
N ARG A 101 -10.43 -3.19 -9.04
CA ARG A 101 -11.52 -2.24 -8.73
C ARG A 101 -11.83 -2.21 -7.23
N ARG A 102 -11.70 -3.34 -6.54
CA ARG A 102 -11.80 -3.38 -5.08
C ARG A 102 -10.74 -2.48 -4.44
N MET A 103 -9.51 -2.52 -4.91
CA MET A 103 -8.43 -1.68 -4.38
C MET A 103 -8.73 -0.19 -4.58
N CYS A 104 -9.22 0.22 -5.76
CA CYS A 104 -9.64 1.60 -6.02
C CYS A 104 -10.73 2.04 -5.03
N THR A 105 -11.78 1.23 -4.89
CA THR A 105 -12.89 1.52 -3.98
C THR A 105 -12.43 1.58 -2.52
N GLU A 106 -11.60 0.64 -2.09
CA GLU A 106 -11.13 0.56 -0.71
C GLU A 106 -10.24 1.75 -0.32
N LEU A 107 -9.36 2.21 -1.23
CA LEU A 107 -8.55 3.41 -0.99
C LEU A 107 -9.42 4.67 -0.93
N THR A 108 -10.43 4.77 -1.78
CA THR A 108 -11.39 5.90 -1.76
C THR A 108 -12.18 5.90 -0.46
N ASP A 109 -12.79 4.77 -0.10
CA ASP A 109 -13.55 4.65 1.16
C ASP A 109 -12.67 4.94 2.39
N TYR A 110 -11.41 4.48 2.38
CA TYR A 110 -10.47 4.77 3.46
C TYR A 110 -10.15 6.26 3.56
N HIS A 111 -9.86 6.90 2.42
CA HIS A 111 -9.50 8.32 2.36
C HIS A 111 -10.65 9.23 2.80
N GLU A 112 -11.87 8.93 2.37
CA GLU A 112 -13.04 9.77 2.61
C GLU A 112 -13.73 9.50 3.95
N ARG A 113 -13.72 8.25 4.42
CA ARG A 113 -14.55 7.81 5.53
C ARG A 113 -13.78 7.50 6.82
N ILE A 114 -12.45 7.33 6.75
CA ILE A 114 -11.62 6.95 7.90
C ILE A 114 -10.58 8.00 8.19
N THR A 115 -9.63 8.23 7.28
CA THR A 115 -8.60 9.24 7.45
C THR A 115 -7.94 9.58 6.11
N ASN A 116 -7.59 10.85 5.95
CA ASN A 116 -6.90 11.32 4.75
C ASN A 116 -5.53 10.63 4.59
N LEU A 117 -5.30 10.07 3.41
CA LEU A 117 -3.99 9.64 2.97
C LEU A 117 -3.11 10.86 2.65
N GLN A 118 -1.84 10.83 3.03
CA GLN A 118 -0.86 11.87 2.66
C GLN A 118 -0.63 11.92 1.14
N TYR A 119 -0.79 10.78 0.48
CA TYR A 119 -0.84 10.64 -0.96
C TYR A 119 -2.03 9.76 -1.32
N PHE A 120 -3.00 10.36 -1.98
CA PHE A 120 -4.18 9.65 -2.51
C PHE A 120 -3.98 9.48 -4.02
N PRO A 121 -3.60 8.26 -4.47
CA PRO A 121 -3.40 7.99 -5.89
C PRO A 121 -4.73 7.97 -6.63
N SER A 122 -4.73 8.33 -7.91
CA SER A 122 -5.89 8.19 -8.78
C SER A 122 -6.19 6.72 -9.09
N ASP A 123 -7.40 6.42 -9.54
CA ASP A 123 -7.78 5.06 -9.97
C ASP A 123 -6.86 4.53 -11.06
N GLU A 124 -6.39 5.40 -11.97
CA GLU A 124 -5.43 5.07 -13.02
C GLU A 124 -4.09 4.63 -12.40
N GLU A 125 -3.60 5.34 -11.38
CA GLU A 125 -2.37 4.99 -10.66
C GLU A 125 -2.53 3.69 -9.87
N ILE A 126 -3.65 3.49 -9.17
CA ILE A 126 -3.95 2.27 -8.40
C ILE A 126 -4.01 1.07 -9.34
N THR A 127 -4.77 1.20 -10.42
CA THR A 127 -4.92 0.15 -11.45
C THR A 127 -3.57 -0.25 -12.01
N PHE A 128 -2.73 0.73 -12.35
CA PHE A 128 -1.39 0.46 -12.87
C PHE A 128 -0.54 -0.29 -11.85
N LEU A 129 -0.49 0.16 -10.61
CA LEU A 129 0.31 -0.47 -9.56
C LEU A 129 -0.13 -1.91 -9.28
N ILE A 130 -1.42 -2.13 -9.06
CA ILE A 130 -1.93 -3.45 -8.68
C ILE A 130 -1.70 -4.47 -9.78
N ASN A 131 -1.80 -4.07 -11.05
CA ASN A 131 -1.53 -4.97 -12.18
C ASN A 131 -0.04 -5.30 -12.38
N ASN A 132 0.87 -4.52 -11.81
CA ASN A 132 2.32 -4.70 -12.02
C ASN A 132 3.08 -5.19 -10.78
N ILE A 133 2.53 -5.00 -9.58
CA ILE A 133 3.19 -5.47 -8.34
C ILE A 133 3.06 -7.00 -8.27
N PRO A 134 4.20 -7.73 -8.18
CA PRO A 134 4.19 -9.19 -8.24
C PRO A 134 3.81 -9.88 -6.91
N ILE A 135 3.45 -9.11 -5.91
CA ILE A 135 3.04 -9.55 -4.56
C ILE A 135 1.66 -8.99 -4.26
N GLN A 136 0.75 -9.79 -3.72
CA GLN A 136 -0.51 -9.26 -3.22
C GLN A 136 -0.26 -8.45 -1.95
N ILE A 137 -0.67 -7.18 -1.97
CA ILE A 137 -0.77 -6.36 -0.76
C ILE A 137 -2.09 -6.71 -0.10
N ASP A 138 -2.02 -7.29 1.09
CA ASP A 138 -3.19 -7.76 1.83
C ASP A 138 -3.16 -7.26 3.28
N GLY A 139 -4.18 -7.56 4.07
CA GLY A 139 -4.26 -7.15 5.45
C GLY A 139 -5.51 -7.65 6.14
N ASP A 140 -5.43 -7.77 7.45
CA ASP A 140 -6.60 -8.08 8.26
C ASP A 140 -7.56 -6.88 8.33
N PRO A 141 -8.86 -7.10 8.53
CA PRO A 141 -9.85 -6.02 8.67
C PRO A 141 -9.51 -5.18 9.90
N SER A 142 -9.28 -3.90 9.70
CA SER A 142 -8.93 -2.95 10.77
C SER A 142 -10.07 -2.05 11.18
N GLU A 143 -11.09 -1.93 10.33
CA GLU A 143 -12.26 -1.08 10.55
C GLU A 143 -13.55 -1.90 10.59
N LYS A 144 -14.56 -1.37 11.27
CA LYS A 144 -15.91 -1.97 11.27
C LYS A 144 -16.69 -1.64 9.99
N ILE A 145 -16.15 -0.73 9.17
CA ILE A 145 -16.76 -0.24 7.94
C ILE A 145 -16.42 -1.19 6.80
N GLU A 146 -17.44 -1.59 6.06
CA GLU A 146 -17.27 -2.36 4.83
C GLU A 146 -17.01 -1.42 3.65
N VAL A 147 -16.30 -1.95 2.65
CA VAL A 147 -16.14 -1.26 1.37
C VAL A 147 -17.48 -1.09 0.67
N SER A 148 -17.60 -0.02 -0.11
CA SER A 148 -18.83 0.31 -0.82
C SER A 148 -19.19 -0.69 -1.90
N ASN A 149 -18.20 -1.22 -2.62
CA ASN A 149 -18.38 -2.15 -3.74
C ASN A 149 -17.30 -3.26 -3.76
N TYR A 150 -17.46 -4.22 -4.69
CA TYR A 150 -16.52 -5.32 -4.93
C TYR A 150 -16.24 -6.14 -3.67
N LYS A 151 -17.32 -6.69 -3.10
CA LYS A 151 -17.34 -7.56 -1.93
C LYS A 151 -17.27 -9.04 -2.33
N ARG A 152 -16.96 -9.89 -1.36
CA ARG A 152 -16.98 -11.36 -1.48
C ARG A 152 -16.04 -11.87 -2.57
N LEU A 153 -14.80 -11.39 -2.55
CA LEU A 153 -13.76 -11.84 -3.47
C LEU A 153 -13.02 -13.02 -2.86
N ASP A 154 -12.81 -14.07 -3.64
CA ASP A 154 -12.24 -15.35 -3.17
C ASP A 154 -10.84 -15.21 -2.56
N ARG A 155 -10.02 -14.28 -3.09
CA ARG A 155 -8.64 -14.05 -2.64
C ARG A 155 -8.49 -12.85 -1.70
N ILE A 156 -9.61 -12.22 -1.32
CA ILE A 156 -9.67 -11.14 -0.33
C ILE A 156 -10.71 -11.54 0.72
N GLU A 157 -10.24 -12.01 1.85
CA GLU A 157 -11.04 -12.72 2.85
C GLU A 157 -12.02 -11.84 3.64
N THR A 158 -11.98 -10.52 3.44
CA THR A 158 -12.83 -9.59 4.18
C THR A 158 -13.46 -8.53 3.28
N ASP A 159 -14.71 -8.19 3.58
CA ASP A 159 -15.41 -7.06 2.97
C ASP A 159 -15.11 -5.73 3.69
N ARG A 160 -14.42 -5.76 4.83
CA ARG A 160 -14.07 -4.58 5.62
C ARG A 160 -12.82 -3.90 5.07
N ILE A 161 -12.69 -2.61 5.40
CA ILE A 161 -11.52 -1.80 5.04
C ILE A 161 -10.29 -2.29 5.81
N ARG A 162 -9.16 -2.40 5.10
CA ARG A 162 -7.86 -2.85 5.59
C ARG A 162 -6.88 -1.67 5.58
N ASN A 163 -6.68 -1.02 6.73
CA ASN A 163 -5.82 0.17 6.85
C ASN A 163 -4.41 -0.05 6.29
N GLY A 164 -3.79 -1.19 6.62
CA GLY A 164 -2.44 -1.52 6.16
C GLY A 164 -2.32 -1.54 4.64
N VAL A 165 -3.33 -2.10 3.95
CA VAL A 165 -3.39 -2.13 2.48
C VAL A 165 -3.43 -0.73 1.89
N CYS A 166 -4.31 0.13 2.40
CA CYS A 166 -4.46 1.50 1.93
C CYS A 166 -3.19 2.33 2.16
N LEU A 167 -2.54 2.16 3.32
CA LEU A 167 -1.31 2.85 3.67
C LEU A 167 -0.12 2.40 2.82
N VAL A 168 0.06 1.09 2.61
CA VAL A 168 1.16 0.56 1.79
C VAL A 168 0.98 0.94 0.33
N THR A 169 -0.26 0.91 -0.18
CA THR A 169 -0.54 1.28 -1.59
C THR A 169 -0.41 2.78 -1.80
N GLY A 170 -1.01 3.63 -0.98
CA GLY A 170 -1.03 5.09 -1.14
C GLY A 170 0.26 5.76 -0.65
N GLU A 171 0.49 5.76 0.66
CA GLU A 171 1.63 6.44 1.29
C GLU A 171 2.96 5.68 1.12
N GLY A 172 2.85 4.37 0.87
CA GLY A 172 3.98 3.51 0.53
C GLY A 172 4.34 3.63 -0.94
N ILE A 173 4.00 2.59 -1.72
CA ILE A 173 4.52 2.40 -3.08
C ILE A 173 4.18 3.56 -4.02
N ALA A 174 2.94 4.08 -4.02
CA ALA A 174 2.57 5.17 -4.91
C ALA A 174 3.37 6.45 -4.60
N GLN A 175 3.41 6.87 -3.34
CA GLN A 175 4.12 8.08 -2.94
C GLN A 175 5.64 7.97 -3.12
N LYS A 176 6.22 6.80 -2.89
CA LYS A 176 7.68 6.60 -2.88
C LYS A 176 8.24 6.06 -4.19
N ALA A 177 7.40 5.79 -5.19
CA ALA A 177 7.82 5.27 -6.48
C ALA A 177 9.01 6.02 -7.13
N PRO A 178 9.08 7.37 -7.15
CA PRO A 178 10.23 8.07 -7.71
C PRO A 178 11.54 7.75 -6.97
N LYS A 179 11.49 7.66 -5.64
CA LYS A 179 12.65 7.33 -4.80
C LYS A 179 13.08 5.88 -5.01
N LEU A 180 12.12 4.97 -5.08
CA LEU A 180 12.38 3.56 -5.30
C LEU A 180 12.98 3.30 -6.68
N TRP A 181 12.40 3.92 -7.72
CA TRP A 181 12.93 3.82 -9.07
C TRP A 181 14.38 4.31 -9.16
N LYS A 182 14.68 5.46 -8.53
CA LYS A 182 16.05 5.99 -8.48
C LYS A 182 17.05 4.99 -7.87
N GLN A 183 16.61 4.21 -6.88
CA GLN A 183 17.46 3.19 -6.25
C GLN A 183 17.56 1.94 -7.13
N LEU A 184 16.42 1.39 -7.56
CA LEU A 184 16.37 0.15 -8.34
C LEU A 184 17.03 0.28 -9.70
N SER A 185 17.00 1.45 -10.33
CA SER A 185 17.71 1.70 -11.59
C SER A 185 19.23 1.56 -11.47
N VAL A 186 19.77 1.66 -10.27
CA VAL A 186 21.22 1.51 -10.00
C VAL A 186 21.59 0.07 -9.69
N TRP A 187 20.88 -0.58 -8.77
CA TRP A 187 21.27 -1.89 -8.26
C TRP A 187 20.25 -3.02 -8.52
N GLY A 188 19.07 -2.70 -9.02
CA GLY A 188 18.01 -3.71 -9.20
C GLY A 188 18.41 -4.88 -10.08
N LYS A 189 19.21 -4.63 -11.13
CA LYS A 189 19.71 -5.68 -12.03
C LYS A 189 20.61 -6.69 -11.33
N ASP A 190 21.44 -6.24 -10.38
CA ASP A 190 22.37 -7.11 -9.65
C ASP A 190 21.63 -8.13 -8.77
N PHE A 191 20.36 -7.84 -8.45
CA PHE A 191 19.47 -8.71 -7.68
C PHE A 191 18.39 -9.38 -8.53
N GLY A 192 18.42 -9.21 -9.86
CA GLY A 192 17.42 -9.78 -10.76
C GLY A 192 16.02 -9.20 -10.56
N LEU A 193 15.92 -7.91 -10.22
CA LEU A 193 14.68 -7.18 -9.93
C LEU A 193 14.21 -6.31 -11.10
N GLU A 194 14.57 -6.67 -12.34
CA GLU A 194 14.18 -5.92 -13.55
C GLU A 194 12.66 -5.90 -13.76
N ASN A 195 11.94 -6.83 -13.18
CA ASN A 195 10.47 -6.82 -13.16
C ASN A 195 9.90 -5.59 -12.44
N TRP A 196 10.69 -4.86 -11.65
CA TRP A 196 10.30 -3.59 -11.02
C TRP A 196 10.55 -2.36 -11.91
N ASN A 197 11.03 -2.55 -13.14
CA ASN A 197 11.24 -1.44 -14.09
C ASN A 197 9.94 -0.72 -14.45
N PHE A 198 8.77 -1.33 -14.22
CA PHE A 198 7.47 -0.67 -14.34
C PHE A 198 7.35 0.60 -13.48
N LEU A 199 8.14 0.74 -12.42
CA LEU A 199 8.15 1.96 -11.61
C LEU A 199 8.56 3.20 -12.41
N LYS A 200 9.35 3.04 -13.48
CA LYS A 200 9.68 4.14 -14.40
C LYS A 200 8.41 4.65 -15.09
N ASP A 201 7.67 3.73 -15.69
CA ASP A 201 6.45 4.06 -16.43
C ASP A 201 5.37 4.60 -15.47
N PHE A 202 5.33 4.06 -14.25
CA PHE A 202 4.46 4.59 -13.20
C PHE A 202 4.81 6.03 -12.80
N VAL A 203 6.08 6.36 -12.66
CA VAL A 203 6.53 7.74 -12.35
C VAL A 203 6.15 8.70 -13.48
N ASP A 204 6.23 8.25 -14.73
CA ASP A 204 5.82 9.06 -15.88
C ASP A 204 4.29 9.21 -15.94
N LEU A 205 3.54 8.15 -15.60
CA LEU A 205 2.09 8.23 -15.41
C LEU A 205 1.72 9.28 -14.34
N GLN A 206 2.40 9.28 -13.19
CA GLN A 206 2.17 10.27 -12.14
C GLN A 206 2.37 11.71 -12.60
N LYS A 207 3.39 11.97 -13.42
CA LYS A 207 3.62 13.30 -14.00
C LYS A 207 2.47 13.72 -14.92
N ASN A 208 2.00 12.79 -15.77
CA ASN A 208 0.90 13.05 -16.68
C ASN A 208 -0.42 13.31 -15.95
N VAL A 209 -0.71 12.55 -14.89
CA VAL A 209 -1.91 12.77 -14.05
C VAL A 209 -1.86 14.13 -13.37
N LYS A 210 -0.70 14.54 -12.85
CA LYS A 210 -0.52 15.87 -12.25
C LYS A 210 -0.71 16.98 -13.29
N ALA A 211 -0.07 16.86 -14.45
CA ALA A 211 -0.21 17.84 -15.54
C ALA A 211 -1.67 17.99 -15.99
N LYS A 212 -2.44 16.89 -16.09
CA LYS A 212 -3.88 16.94 -16.40
C LYS A 212 -4.70 17.67 -15.32
N LYS A 213 -4.32 17.55 -14.04
CA LYS A 213 -4.98 18.28 -12.93
C LYS A 213 -4.67 19.77 -12.93
N GLU A 214 -3.48 20.16 -13.38
CA GLU A 214 -3.04 21.58 -13.47
C GLU A 214 -3.63 22.28 -14.70
N VAL A 215 -3.99 21.57 -15.76
CA VAL A 215 -4.60 22.09 -17.00
C VAL A 215 -6.14 22.13 -16.92
N LYS A 216 -6.78 22.06 -15.75
CA LYS A 216 -8.19 22.45 -15.64
C LYS A 216 -8.34 23.91 -16.08
N PRO A 217 -9.24 24.24 -17.04
CA PRO A 217 -9.36 25.60 -17.54
C PRO A 217 -9.67 26.55 -16.37
N GLU A 218 -9.00 27.70 -16.37
CA GLU A 218 -9.34 28.89 -15.57
C GLU A 218 -10.76 29.36 -15.91
N GLY A 219 -11.78 28.60 -15.56
CA GLY A 219 -13.16 28.89 -15.95
C GLY A 219 -14.18 28.71 -14.82
N GLU A 220 -13.83 27.95 -13.82
CA GLU A 220 -14.56 27.91 -12.56
C GLU A 220 -13.60 28.35 -11.44
N LYS A 221 -13.48 29.65 -11.28
CA LYS A 221 -13.16 30.20 -9.97
C LYS A 221 -14.31 29.72 -9.10
N ASP A 222 -14.06 28.71 -8.26
CA ASP A 222 -14.85 28.57 -7.05
C ASP A 222 -14.84 29.99 -6.44
N GLU A 223 -15.92 30.72 -6.60
CA GLU A 223 -16.17 31.90 -5.78
C GLU A 223 -16.02 31.37 -4.37
N LYS A 224 -14.91 31.72 -3.74
CA LYS A 224 -14.75 31.49 -2.30
C LYS A 224 -15.91 32.28 -1.69
N VAL A 225 -17.01 31.59 -1.49
CA VAL A 225 -18.13 32.10 -0.70
C VAL A 225 -17.50 32.45 0.62
N LYS A 226 -17.21 33.73 0.81
CA LYS A 226 -16.74 34.20 2.11
C LYS A 226 -17.85 33.84 3.08
N PRO A 227 -17.58 32.97 4.08
CA PRO A 227 -18.62 32.59 5.00
C PRO A 227 -19.19 33.87 5.60
N ASP A 228 -20.47 34.07 5.48
CA ASP A 228 -21.17 35.21 6.08
C ASP A 228 -21.28 34.93 7.59
N TYR A 229 -20.40 35.55 8.34
CA TYR A 229 -20.35 35.42 9.80
C TYR A 229 -21.40 36.27 10.52
N THR A 230 -22.22 37.05 9.79
CA THR A 230 -23.32 37.82 10.41
C THR A 230 -24.31 36.93 11.13
N PHE A 231 -24.56 35.73 10.58
CA PHE A 231 -25.39 34.69 11.18
C PHE A 231 -24.86 34.17 12.54
N ILE A 232 -23.56 34.16 12.73
CA ILE A 232 -22.93 33.68 13.97
C ILE A 232 -23.08 34.69 15.11
N LYS A 233 -23.13 35.97 14.81
CA LYS A 233 -23.33 37.03 15.83
C LYS A 233 -24.61 36.89 16.56
N ASP A 234 -25.69 36.54 15.88
CA ASP A 234 -27.01 36.38 16.48
C ASP A 234 -27.13 35.10 17.34
N ILE A 235 -26.38 34.06 16.98
CA ILE A 235 -26.34 32.80 17.75
C ILE A 235 -25.48 32.94 19.03
N VAL A 236 -24.40 33.70 19.00
CA VAL A 236 -23.48 33.87 20.12
C VAL A 236 -24.00 34.90 21.13
N ALA A 237 -24.76 35.93 20.68
CA ALA A 237 -25.32 36.95 21.54
C ALA A 237 -26.46 36.47 22.46
N GLY A 238 -27.02 35.30 22.18
CA GLY A 238 -28.18 34.75 22.89
C GLY A 238 -27.89 33.68 23.95
N ARG A 239 -26.65 33.39 24.30
CA ARG A 239 -26.37 32.43 25.37
C ARG A 239 -26.40 33.10 26.73
N PRO A 240 -27.29 32.68 27.65
CA PRO A 240 -27.24 33.15 29.02
C PRO A 240 -25.93 32.62 29.67
N VAL A 241 -25.15 33.52 30.25
CA VAL A 241 -24.06 33.16 31.14
C VAL A 241 -24.69 32.72 32.46
N PHE A 242 -24.67 31.43 32.74
CA PHE A 242 -24.99 30.92 34.07
C PHE A 242 -23.79 31.23 34.96
N THR A 243 -24.01 32.09 35.95
CA THR A 243 -23.15 32.31 37.10
C THR A 243 -23.29 31.16 38.09
#